data_01edeb5a1b4039b4c1764ba20c58c86b
#
_entry.id   01edeb5a1b4039b4c1764ba20c58c86b
#
_cell.length_a   1.000
_cell.length_b   1.000
_cell.length_c   1.000
_cell.angle_alpha   90.00
_cell.angle_beta   90.00
_cell.angle_gamma   90.00
#
_symmetry.space_group_name_H-M   'P 1'
#
loop_
_entity.id
_entity.type
_entity.pdbx_description
1 polymer ?
#
loop_
_entity_poly.entity_id
_entity_poly.type
_entity_poly.pdbx_seq_one_letter_code
_entity_poly.pdbx_strand_id
1 'polypeptide(L)'
;MPSETNVQTALIFILHMNIIALVFKQHRRAFLVMFALTLLSGLLGIGVLAFINTYLLRSSEGTVQSVMWQFAALLAVYLLAATYAQIKLSKLGHQFVFELRTRLLKRIMDSHDAQIQLTGKPKLLASLSNDIRSISMAFARLPELVQGILFTLGCSVYMIWLSPKLFMVTALILSIMVLGSNYVVKRVYASFRAMRGYEDELYSHYETSLDGHKELTLNRYRAERFYREAFSTTAQHNRNAAIRADSYHAFAINWGNTLMLAAVGIIFYLSLYHHWAGLADAATITMTVLFMRSPLSQAISAFPMLMSSQVALNALDNLGLADYRPDFHSSHNLPAGWQSIRLENITYAYPAQGGQHFALEPVNLTLKRGETVFLIGSNGSGKSTLSMVLAGLYTPTSGKIFVDDVEITDANRDAYRRLFASVFTDFHLFEQLVDGLGQDVSDDITAQWLNHLRLSDKVKIEQQRILNSKLSQGQKKRLGLLAAALENRSMLILDEWAADQDPQFRRVFYETLLPLLKQQGYTVFAISHDDKYFHHAERIISMKQGRLSEHSAAEAVHVADEHSR
;
A
#
# COMPACT_ATOMS: atom_id res chain seq x y z
N MET A 1 13.71 39.14 -10.17
CA MET A 1 12.31 38.81 -10.42
C MET A 1 12.09 37.35 -10.24
N PRO A 2 11.69 36.87 -9.05
CA PRO A 2 10.97 35.63 -8.91
C PRO A 2 9.99 35.66 -7.71
N SER A 3 9.07 36.59 -7.61
CA SER A 3 8.12 36.68 -6.48
C SER A 3 6.64 36.54 -6.88
N GLU A 4 6.30 36.66 -8.14
CA GLU A 4 4.92 36.45 -8.62
C GLU A 4 4.62 35.00 -8.97
N THR A 5 5.65 34.17 -9.19
CA THR A 5 5.50 32.77 -9.58
C THR A 5 4.97 31.87 -8.45
N ASN A 6 5.15 32.20 -7.17
CA ASN A 6 4.80 31.27 -6.09
C ASN A 6 3.31 31.23 -5.72
N VAL A 7 2.59 32.34 -5.80
CA VAL A 7 1.14 32.35 -5.50
C VAL A 7 0.34 31.87 -6.71
N GLN A 8 0.72 32.29 -7.93
CA GLN A 8 0.13 31.74 -9.15
C GLN A 8 0.47 30.25 -9.32
N THR A 9 1.70 29.83 -9.01
CA THR A 9 2.08 28.41 -9.02
C THR A 9 1.30 27.62 -7.97
N ALA A 10 1.06 28.16 -6.78
CA ALA A 10 0.23 27.51 -5.77
C ALA A 10 -1.24 27.40 -6.19
N LEU A 11 -1.81 28.43 -6.81
CA LEU A 11 -3.20 28.40 -7.32
C LEU A 11 -3.35 27.49 -8.55
N ILE A 12 -2.41 27.55 -9.50
CA ILE A 12 -2.36 26.66 -10.66
C ILE A 12 -2.10 25.21 -10.21
N PHE A 13 -1.30 25.01 -9.16
CA PHE A 13 -1.01 23.71 -8.60
C PHE A 13 -2.21 23.08 -7.86
N ILE A 14 -3.02 23.89 -7.15
CA ILE A 14 -4.27 23.42 -6.54
C ILE A 14 -5.27 22.97 -7.61
N LEU A 15 -5.29 23.64 -8.76
CA LEU A 15 -6.13 23.28 -9.92
C LEU A 15 -5.63 22.03 -10.67
N HIS A 16 -4.34 21.69 -10.56
CA HIS A 16 -3.72 20.50 -11.18
C HIS A 16 -3.54 19.33 -10.20
N MET A 17 -4.03 19.45 -8.96
CA MET A 17 -3.95 18.34 -8.01
C MET A 17 -4.88 17.20 -8.41
N ASN A 18 -4.31 16.13 -8.94
CA ASN A 18 -5.00 14.92 -9.34
C ASN A 18 -5.89 14.35 -8.21
N ILE A 19 -5.51 14.56 -6.93
CA ILE A 19 -6.30 14.14 -5.77
C ILE A 19 -7.67 14.83 -5.73
N ILE A 20 -7.70 16.17 -5.80
CA ILE A 20 -8.96 16.93 -5.74
C ILE A 20 -9.82 16.58 -6.96
N ALA A 21 -9.20 16.50 -8.15
CA ALA A 21 -9.87 16.10 -9.37
C ALA A 21 -10.44 14.67 -9.29
N LEU A 22 -9.69 13.74 -8.69
CA LEU A 22 -10.09 12.34 -8.52
C LEU A 22 -11.30 12.21 -7.59
N VAL A 23 -11.27 12.88 -6.43
CA VAL A 23 -12.39 12.90 -5.47
C VAL A 23 -13.61 13.60 -6.05
N PHE A 24 -13.41 14.74 -6.73
CA PHE A 24 -14.47 15.45 -7.40
C PHE A 24 -15.14 14.59 -8.47
N LYS A 25 -14.37 13.83 -9.25
CA LYS A 25 -14.89 12.93 -10.27
C LYS A 25 -15.71 11.78 -9.69
N GLN A 26 -15.29 11.23 -8.55
CA GLN A 26 -15.96 10.07 -7.92
C GLN A 26 -17.13 10.46 -7.02
N HIS A 27 -17.01 11.56 -6.24
CA HIS A 27 -17.99 11.97 -5.23
C HIS A 27 -18.45 13.43 -5.37
N ARG A 28 -18.73 13.88 -6.60
CA ARG A 28 -19.04 15.27 -6.95
C ARG A 28 -20.08 15.94 -6.04
N ARG A 29 -21.22 15.25 -5.79
CA ARG A 29 -22.29 15.81 -4.96
C ARG A 29 -21.86 16.00 -3.50
N ALA A 30 -21.22 15.00 -2.93
CA ALA A 30 -20.74 15.06 -1.55
C ALA A 30 -19.68 16.15 -1.38
N PHE A 31 -18.76 16.28 -2.34
CA PHE A 31 -17.72 17.29 -2.34
C PHE A 31 -18.30 18.72 -2.40
N LEU A 32 -19.27 18.98 -3.30
CA LEU A 32 -19.93 20.29 -3.42
C LEU A 32 -20.70 20.67 -2.16
N VAL A 33 -21.45 19.73 -1.57
CA VAL A 33 -22.19 19.97 -0.32
C VAL A 33 -21.21 20.33 0.81
N MET A 34 -20.10 19.64 0.90
CA MET A 34 -19.09 19.91 1.93
C MET A 34 -18.40 21.25 1.71
N PHE A 35 -18.06 21.60 0.48
CA PHE A 35 -17.48 22.89 0.16
C PHE A 35 -18.44 24.02 0.56
N ALA A 36 -19.73 23.88 0.26
CA ALA A 36 -20.76 24.83 0.68
C ALA A 36 -20.89 24.95 2.20
N LEU A 37 -20.84 23.81 2.92
CA LEU A 37 -20.89 23.81 4.40
C LEU A 37 -19.65 24.45 5.01
N THR A 38 -18.47 24.22 4.44
CA THR A 38 -17.22 24.85 4.90
C THR A 38 -17.24 26.35 4.66
N LEU A 39 -17.76 26.79 3.51
CA LEU A 39 -17.97 28.19 3.19
C LEU A 39 -18.95 28.86 4.15
N LEU A 40 -20.08 28.21 4.41
CA LEU A 40 -21.08 28.69 5.40
C LEU A 40 -20.46 28.83 6.79
N SER A 41 -19.73 27.82 7.24
CA SER A 41 -19.01 27.85 8.54
C SER A 41 -18.00 29.00 8.60
N GLY A 42 -17.24 29.23 7.53
CA GLY A 42 -16.31 30.38 7.43
C GLY A 42 -17.03 31.73 7.52
N LEU A 43 -18.16 31.91 6.80
CA LEU A 43 -18.96 33.12 6.85
C LEU A 43 -19.56 33.36 8.23
N LEU A 44 -20.06 32.31 8.91
CA LEU A 44 -20.55 32.41 10.29
C LEU A 44 -19.44 32.85 11.25
N GLY A 45 -18.21 32.34 11.09
CA GLY A 45 -17.05 32.77 11.89
C GLY A 45 -16.73 34.26 11.74
N ILE A 46 -16.79 34.78 10.48
CA ILE A 46 -16.63 36.23 10.22
C ILE A 46 -17.82 36.99 10.81
N GLY A 47 -19.04 36.43 10.71
CA GLY A 47 -20.25 36.99 11.31
C GLY A 47 -20.14 37.16 12.82
N VAL A 48 -19.49 36.22 13.53
CA VAL A 48 -19.19 36.34 14.95
C VAL A 48 -18.32 37.57 15.24
N LEU A 49 -17.26 37.78 14.45
CA LEU A 49 -16.38 38.95 14.59
C LEU A 49 -17.12 40.26 14.31
N ALA A 50 -17.93 40.28 13.27
CA ALA A 50 -18.76 41.43 12.92
C ALA A 50 -19.78 41.76 14.00
N PHE A 51 -20.40 40.71 14.60
CA PHE A 51 -21.35 40.86 15.72
C PHE A 51 -20.68 41.49 16.96
N ILE A 52 -19.46 41.03 17.29
CA ILE A 52 -18.67 41.58 18.40
C ILE A 52 -18.45 43.10 18.16
N ASN A 53 -18.01 43.50 16.98
CA ASN A 53 -17.76 44.90 16.64
C ASN A 53 -19.06 45.74 16.72
N THR A 54 -20.11 45.28 16.06
CA THR A 54 -21.32 46.13 15.85
C THR A 54 -22.18 46.21 17.10
N TYR A 55 -22.29 45.10 17.85
CA TYR A 55 -23.24 45.03 18.96
C TYR A 55 -22.58 44.97 20.34
N LEU A 56 -21.43 44.31 20.54
CA LEU A 56 -20.81 44.21 21.84
C LEU A 56 -19.93 45.42 22.17
N LEU A 57 -19.10 45.88 21.20
CA LEU A 57 -18.18 47.00 21.46
C LEU A 57 -18.82 48.40 21.36
N ARG A 58 -20.03 48.47 20.75
CA ARG A 58 -20.74 49.75 20.55
C ARG A 58 -22.06 49.82 21.33
N SER A 59 -22.42 48.81 22.16
CA SER A 59 -23.66 48.77 22.94
C SER A 59 -23.60 49.65 24.16
N SER A 60 -24.73 50.28 24.52
CA SER A 60 -24.95 50.97 25.79
C SER A 60 -25.40 49.94 26.88
N GLU A 61 -25.13 50.23 28.14
CA GLU A 61 -25.32 49.29 29.27
C GLU A 61 -26.72 48.66 29.38
N GLY A 62 -27.81 49.27 28.88
CA GLY A 62 -29.17 48.75 28.99
C GLY A 62 -29.55 47.65 28.02
N THR A 63 -28.77 47.38 26.97
CA THR A 63 -29.06 46.41 25.90
C THR A 63 -28.17 45.15 25.95
N VAL A 64 -27.18 45.13 26.83
CA VAL A 64 -26.13 44.08 26.86
C VAL A 64 -26.73 42.69 27.08
N GLN A 65 -27.75 42.53 27.92
CA GLN A 65 -28.30 41.20 28.27
C GLN A 65 -29.02 40.52 27.08
N SER A 66 -29.76 41.27 26.25
CA SER A 66 -30.43 40.74 25.06
C SER A 66 -29.42 40.40 23.95
N VAL A 67 -28.39 41.21 23.82
CA VAL A 67 -27.29 41.00 22.87
C VAL A 67 -26.48 39.75 23.22
N MET A 68 -26.27 39.46 24.50
CA MET A 68 -25.57 38.25 24.95
C MET A 68 -26.28 36.94 24.57
N TRP A 69 -27.62 36.89 24.63
CA TRP A 69 -28.37 35.72 24.19
C TRP A 69 -28.29 35.50 22.68
N GLN A 70 -28.32 36.58 21.87
CA GLN A 70 -28.14 36.54 20.43
C GLN A 70 -26.72 36.07 20.08
N PHE A 71 -25.72 36.55 20.81
CA PHE A 71 -24.33 36.12 20.66
C PHE A 71 -24.14 34.63 20.97
N ALA A 72 -24.70 34.18 22.08
CA ALA A 72 -24.68 32.76 22.46
C ALA A 72 -25.35 31.85 21.39
N ALA A 73 -26.49 32.29 20.87
CA ALA A 73 -27.18 31.59 19.78
C ALA A 73 -26.32 31.55 18.49
N LEU A 74 -25.67 32.64 18.11
CA LEU A 74 -24.78 32.70 16.97
C LEU A 74 -23.56 31.76 17.12
N LEU A 75 -22.95 31.73 18.33
CA LEU A 75 -21.88 30.80 18.66
C LEU A 75 -22.34 29.33 18.60
N ALA A 76 -23.53 29.02 19.09
CA ALA A 76 -24.09 27.68 19.02
C ALA A 76 -24.30 27.23 17.54
N VAL A 77 -24.84 28.10 16.70
CA VAL A 77 -25.03 27.85 15.29
C VAL A 77 -23.68 27.67 14.58
N TYR A 78 -22.70 28.52 14.88
CA TYR A 78 -21.35 28.39 14.35
C TYR A 78 -20.70 27.06 14.75
N LEU A 79 -20.75 26.68 16.03
CA LEU A 79 -20.22 25.42 16.55
C LEU A 79 -20.84 24.22 15.82
N LEU A 80 -22.16 24.19 15.69
CA LEU A 80 -22.88 23.10 15.03
C LEU A 80 -22.52 23.02 13.54
N ALA A 81 -22.51 24.15 12.85
CA ALA A 81 -22.18 24.21 11.42
C ALA A 81 -20.73 23.78 11.15
N ALA A 82 -19.78 24.31 11.92
CA ALA A 82 -18.36 23.98 11.79
C ALA A 82 -18.09 22.50 12.08
N THR A 83 -18.63 22.00 13.20
CA THR A 83 -18.47 20.59 13.59
C THR A 83 -19.10 19.64 12.56
N TYR A 84 -20.31 19.96 12.10
CA TYR A 84 -20.99 19.14 11.10
C TYR A 84 -20.22 19.11 9.76
N ALA A 85 -19.74 20.26 9.29
CA ALA A 85 -18.92 20.35 8.08
C ALA A 85 -17.65 19.48 8.21
N GLN A 86 -16.95 19.56 9.35
CA GLN A 86 -15.72 18.82 9.60
C GLN A 86 -15.96 17.30 9.68
N ILE A 87 -17.05 16.86 10.37
CA ILE A 87 -17.42 15.44 10.45
C ILE A 87 -17.74 14.88 9.06
N LYS A 88 -18.53 15.61 8.25
CA LYS A 88 -18.90 15.16 6.90
C LYS A 88 -17.67 15.00 6.00
N LEU A 89 -16.74 15.94 6.08
CA LEU A 89 -15.52 15.91 5.27
C LEU A 89 -14.57 14.79 5.73
N SER A 90 -14.45 14.57 7.04
CA SER A 90 -13.70 13.44 7.60
C SER A 90 -14.26 12.10 7.11
N LYS A 91 -15.59 11.93 7.13
CA LYS A 91 -16.25 10.71 6.61
C LYS A 91 -15.92 10.48 5.14
N LEU A 92 -15.98 11.52 4.31
CA LEU A 92 -15.64 11.38 2.88
C LEU A 92 -14.16 10.98 2.69
N GLY A 93 -13.25 11.60 3.43
CA GLY A 93 -11.84 11.27 3.36
C GLY A 93 -11.56 9.81 3.71
N HIS A 94 -12.14 9.31 4.80
CA HIS A 94 -12.00 7.91 5.20
C HIS A 94 -12.65 6.93 4.21
N GLN A 95 -13.81 7.29 3.63
CA GLN A 95 -14.46 6.48 2.60
C GLN A 95 -13.57 6.37 1.36
N PHE A 96 -12.99 7.47 0.90
CA PHE A 96 -12.07 7.47 -0.24
C PHE A 96 -10.83 6.59 0.03
N VAL A 97 -10.23 6.70 1.22
CA VAL A 97 -9.07 5.87 1.60
C VAL A 97 -9.44 4.39 1.65
N PHE A 98 -10.62 4.05 2.17
CA PHE A 98 -11.14 2.68 2.15
C PHE A 98 -11.25 2.15 0.70
N GLU A 99 -11.89 2.91 -0.18
CA GLU A 99 -12.03 2.53 -1.60
C GLU A 99 -10.67 2.41 -2.30
N LEU A 100 -9.72 3.30 -2.00
CA LEU A 100 -8.37 3.23 -2.57
C LEU A 100 -7.64 1.97 -2.13
N ARG A 101 -7.73 1.60 -0.83
CA ARG A 101 -7.13 0.36 -0.30
C ARG A 101 -7.71 -0.89 -0.93
N THR A 102 -9.02 -0.98 -0.99
CA THR A 102 -9.70 -2.15 -1.56
C THR A 102 -9.41 -2.30 -3.05
N ARG A 103 -9.41 -1.19 -3.81
CA ARG A 103 -9.03 -1.20 -5.23
C ARG A 103 -7.56 -1.59 -5.44
N LEU A 104 -6.65 -1.05 -4.65
CA LEU A 104 -5.23 -1.36 -4.77
C LEU A 104 -4.97 -2.84 -4.47
N LEU A 105 -5.55 -3.37 -3.39
CA LEU A 105 -5.42 -4.79 -3.06
C LEU A 105 -5.99 -5.67 -4.17
N LYS A 106 -7.15 -5.32 -4.72
CA LYS A 106 -7.75 -6.06 -5.84
C LYS A 106 -6.85 -6.01 -7.09
N ARG A 107 -6.27 -4.86 -7.44
CA ARG A 107 -5.31 -4.73 -8.55
C ARG A 107 -4.06 -5.60 -8.35
N ILE A 108 -3.56 -5.68 -7.11
CA ILE A 108 -2.44 -6.59 -6.78
C ILE A 108 -2.86 -8.05 -7.02
N MET A 109 -4.05 -8.45 -6.57
CA MET A 109 -4.56 -9.82 -6.75
C MET A 109 -4.81 -10.17 -8.23
N ASP A 110 -5.20 -9.18 -9.05
CA ASP A 110 -5.45 -9.35 -10.48
C ASP A 110 -4.15 -9.25 -11.32
N SER A 111 -3.03 -8.81 -10.73
CA SER A 111 -1.75 -8.67 -11.43
C SER A 111 -1.08 -10.03 -11.62
N HIS A 112 -0.35 -10.17 -12.73
CA HIS A 112 0.46 -11.36 -12.96
C HIS A 112 1.62 -11.45 -11.95
N ASP A 113 1.97 -12.67 -11.53
CA ASP A 113 3.02 -12.92 -10.54
C ASP A 113 4.37 -12.33 -10.99
N ALA A 114 4.71 -12.43 -12.27
CA ALA A 114 5.90 -11.80 -12.85
C ALA A 114 5.94 -10.27 -12.60
N GLN A 115 4.80 -9.59 -12.68
CA GLN A 115 4.70 -8.15 -12.39
C GLN A 115 4.89 -7.84 -10.91
N ILE A 116 4.34 -8.69 -10.04
CA ILE A 116 4.52 -8.58 -8.57
C ILE A 116 6.00 -8.76 -8.21
N GLN A 117 6.69 -9.74 -8.81
CA GLN A 117 8.12 -9.97 -8.60
C GLN A 117 8.97 -8.81 -9.12
N LEU A 118 8.67 -8.25 -10.31
CA LEU A 118 9.35 -7.07 -10.86
C LEU A 118 9.23 -5.85 -9.98
N THR A 119 8.03 -5.59 -9.48
CA THR A 119 7.77 -4.45 -8.60
C THR A 119 8.42 -4.64 -7.23
N GLY A 120 8.48 -5.88 -6.76
CA GLY A 120 9.07 -6.29 -5.49
C GLY A 120 8.13 -6.12 -4.29
N LYS A 121 8.06 -7.14 -3.43
CA LYS A 121 7.24 -7.16 -2.22
C LYS A 121 7.46 -5.93 -1.31
N PRO A 122 8.71 -5.48 -1.04
CA PRO A 122 8.94 -4.31 -0.17
C PRO A 122 8.29 -3.03 -0.71
N LYS A 123 8.37 -2.78 -2.02
CA LYS A 123 7.78 -1.60 -2.66
C LYS A 123 6.25 -1.63 -2.60
N LEU A 124 5.64 -2.80 -2.84
CA LEU A 124 4.19 -2.99 -2.72
C LEU A 124 3.69 -2.77 -1.28
N LEU A 125 4.40 -3.32 -0.29
CA LEU A 125 4.08 -3.12 1.14
C LEU A 125 4.25 -1.65 1.56
N ALA A 126 5.30 -0.96 1.08
CA ALA A 126 5.49 0.46 1.32
C ALA A 126 4.33 1.29 0.72
N SER A 127 3.88 0.95 -0.47
CA SER A 127 2.74 1.61 -1.12
C SER A 127 1.43 1.36 -0.39
N LEU A 128 1.15 0.13 0.03
CA LEU A 128 -0.04 -0.22 0.81
C LEU A 128 -0.08 0.43 2.20
N SER A 129 1.06 0.72 2.80
CA SER A 129 1.18 1.31 4.14
C SER A 129 1.45 2.81 4.10
N ASN A 130 2.61 3.23 3.59
CA ASN A 130 3.11 4.60 3.71
C ASN A 130 2.45 5.54 2.69
N ASP A 131 2.29 5.12 1.42
CA ASP A 131 1.71 5.98 0.40
C ASP A 131 0.22 6.22 0.67
N ILE A 132 -0.53 5.16 1.00
CA ILE A 132 -1.94 5.30 1.39
C ILE A 132 -2.08 6.14 2.66
N ARG A 133 -1.17 5.99 3.64
CA ARG A 133 -1.17 6.81 4.85
C ARG A 133 -0.94 8.28 4.54
N SER A 134 0.00 8.61 3.64
CA SER A 134 0.27 9.97 3.19
C SER A 134 -0.95 10.60 2.53
N ILE A 135 -1.64 9.84 1.67
CA ILE A 135 -2.89 10.25 1.04
C ILE A 135 -3.98 10.47 2.09
N SER A 136 -4.13 9.55 3.05
CA SER A 136 -5.11 9.66 4.14
C SER A 136 -4.90 10.92 4.98
N MET A 137 -3.66 11.22 5.36
CA MET A 137 -3.31 12.42 6.12
C MET A 137 -3.61 13.71 5.34
N ALA A 138 -3.35 13.74 4.05
CA ALA A 138 -3.68 14.88 3.19
C ALA A 138 -5.18 15.14 3.14
N PHE A 139 -5.99 14.08 3.02
CA PHE A 139 -7.45 14.21 3.09
C PHE A 139 -7.94 14.74 4.44
N ALA A 140 -7.36 14.30 5.53
CA ALA A 140 -7.70 14.80 6.86
C ALA A 140 -7.40 16.30 7.02
N ARG A 141 -6.39 16.82 6.29
CA ARG A 141 -5.99 18.24 6.32
C ARG A 141 -6.63 19.13 5.25
N LEU A 142 -7.26 18.53 4.26
CA LEU A 142 -7.94 19.29 3.19
C LEU A 142 -9.00 20.28 3.71
N PRO A 143 -9.85 19.93 4.72
CA PRO A 143 -10.79 20.87 5.33
C PRO A 143 -10.10 22.09 5.93
N GLU A 144 -9.02 21.86 6.65
CA GLU A 144 -8.25 22.91 7.31
C GLU A 144 -7.66 23.90 6.29
N LEU A 145 -7.16 23.38 5.14
CA LEU A 145 -6.70 24.21 4.04
C LEU A 145 -7.82 25.09 3.48
N VAL A 146 -8.96 24.47 3.11
CA VAL A 146 -10.09 25.18 2.51
C VAL A 146 -10.65 26.20 3.48
N GLN A 147 -10.90 25.81 4.73
CA GLN A 147 -11.40 26.71 5.76
C GLN A 147 -10.41 27.86 6.04
N GLY A 148 -9.11 27.54 6.14
CA GLY A 148 -8.07 28.54 6.39
C GLY A 148 -7.99 29.59 5.29
N ILE A 149 -8.06 29.18 4.02
CA ILE A 149 -8.07 30.12 2.88
C ILE A 149 -9.34 30.96 2.89
N LEU A 150 -10.51 30.35 3.00
CA LEU A 150 -11.79 31.07 2.96
C LEU A 150 -11.91 32.05 4.13
N PHE A 151 -11.52 31.64 5.35
CA PHE A 151 -11.57 32.49 6.52
C PHE A 151 -10.59 33.66 6.41
N THR A 152 -9.36 33.41 5.92
CA THR A 152 -8.35 34.46 5.71
C THR A 152 -8.82 35.49 4.67
N LEU A 153 -9.38 35.04 3.54
CA LEU A 153 -9.93 35.93 2.52
C LEU A 153 -11.10 36.77 3.06
N GLY A 154 -12.04 36.14 3.73
CA GLY A 154 -13.19 36.82 4.31
C GLY A 154 -12.81 37.82 5.41
N CYS A 155 -11.87 37.48 6.30
CA CYS A 155 -11.31 38.41 7.27
C CYS A 155 -10.59 39.56 6.61
N SER A 156 -9.88 39.33 5.53
CA SER A 156 -9.20 40.38 4.77
C SER A 156 -10.20 41.38 4.18
N VAL A 157 -11.28 40.89 3.55
CA VAL A 157 -12.36 41.74 3.04
C VAL A 157 -13.02 42.56 4.16
N TYR A 158 -13.28 41.92 5.30
CA TYR A 158 -13.87 42.57 6.46
C TYR A 158 -12.94 43.68 7.04
N MET A 159 -11.63 43.43 7.14
CA MET A 159 -10.65 44.42 7.59
C MET A 159 -10.55 45.63 6.62
N ILE A 160 -10.61 45.36 5.28
CA ILE A 160 -10.63 46.43 4.27
C ILE A 160 -11.85 47.35 4.48
N TRP A 161 -13.02 46.73 4.77
CA TRP A 161 -14.25 47.50 5.00
C TRP A 161 -14.19 48.35 6.28
N LEU A 162 -13.52 47.88 7.36
CA LEU A 162 -13.34 48.61 8.61
C LEU A 162 -12.32 49.75 8.47
N SER A 163 -11.12 49.48 7.96
CA SER A 163 -10.07 50.48 7.74
C SER A 163 -9.06 49.98 6.69
N PRO A 164 -9.11 50.49 5.44
CA PRO A 164 -8.15 50.14 4.39
C PRO A 164 -6.70 50.43 4.78
N LYS A 165 -6.44 51.50 5.56
CA LYS A 165 -5.10 51.89 5.98
C LYS A 165 -4.50 50.88 6.96
N LEU A 166 -5.26 50.45 7.98
CA LEU A 166 -4.83 49.44 8.95
C LEU A 166 -4.70 48.07 8.29
N PHE A 167 -5.58 47.74 7.32
CA PHE A 167 -5.46 46.52 6.54
C PHE A 167 -4.12 46.45 5.78
N MET A 168 -3.70 47.53 5.11
CA MET A 168 -2.42 47.54 4.39
C MET A 168 -1.23 47.27 5.32
N VAL A 169 -1.20 47.87 6.51
CA VAL A 169 -0.16 47.60 7.50
C VAL A 169 -0.20 46.16 8.01
N THR A 170 -1.39 45.70 8.32
CA THR A 170 -1.59 44.29 8.75
C THR A 170 -1.17 43.30 7.68
N ALA A 171 -1.54 43.56 6.42
CA ALA A 171 -1.16 42.72 5.27
C ALA A 171 0.36 42.75 5.04
N LEU A 172 1.04 43.88 5.24
CA LEU A 172 2.48 43.95 5.18
C LEU A 172 3.15 43.11 6.27
N ILE A 173 2.69 43.23 7.52
CA ILE A 173 3.22 42.43 8.65
C ILE A 173 2.99 40.91 8.40
N LEU A 174 1.79 40.52 7.95
CA LEU A 174 1.49 39.14 7.61
C LEU A 174 2.36 38.64 6.44
N SER A 175 2.62 39.50 5.45
CA SER A 175 3.52 39.16 4.34
C SER A 175 4.95 38.91 4.83
N ILE A 176 5.47 39.79 5.71
CA ILE A 176 6.79 39.61 6.34
C ILE A 176 6.83 38.32 7.16
N MET A 177 5.76 38.02 7.90
CA MET A 177 5.63 36.77 8.66
C MET A 177 5.69 35.55 7.75
N VAL A 178 4.92 35.53 6.67
CA VAL A 178 4.87 34.41 5.72
C VAL A 178 6.19 34.24 4.97
N LEU A 179 6.80 35.33 4.50
CA LEU A 179 8.09 35.28 3.79
C LEU A 179 9.21 34.79 4.70
N GLY A 180 9.29 35.33 5.93
CA GLY A 180 10.25 34.87 6.93
C GLY A 180 10.06 33.41 7.32
N SER A 181 8.80 33.00 7.54
CA SER A 181 8.46 31.61 7.80
C SER A 181 8.85 30.70 6.64
N ASN A 182 8.60 31.07 5.38
CA ASN A 182 8.96 30.25 4.22
C ASN A 182 10.47 29.99 4.10
N TYR A 183 11.31 30.98 4.45
CA TYR A 183 12.76 30.81 4.48
C TYR A 183 13.17 29.74 5.51
N VAL A 184 12.59 29.80 6.71
CA VAL A 184 12.87 28.84 7.79
C VAL A 184 12.30 27.47 7.48
N VAL A 185 11.08 27.42 6.95
CA VAL A 185 10.39 26.17 6.57
C VAL A 185 11.19 25.37 5.55
N LYS A 186 11.85 26.00 4.57
CA LYS A 186 12.77 25.29 3.65
C LYS A 186 13.91 24.56 4.39
N ARG A 187 14.44 25.18 5.45
CA ARG A 187 15.48 24.57 6.31
C ARG A 187 14.93 23.42 7.15
N VAL A 188 13.72 23.57 7.67
CA VAL A 188 12.98 22.51 8.37
C VAL A 188 12.83 21.28 7.45
N TYR A 189 12.36 21.48 6.21
CA TYR A 189 12.19 20.37 5.25
C TYR A 189 13.51 19.69 4.87
N ALA A 190 14.58 20.46 4.68
CA ALA A 190 15.88 19.87 4.40
C ALA A 190 16.35 18.98 5.57
N SER A 191 16.14 19.43 6.81
CA SER A 191 16.49 18.67 8.01
C SER A 191 15.60 17.41 8.19
N PHE A 192 14.29 17.50 7.93
CA PHE A 192 13.40 16.35 7.96
C PHE A 192 13.72 15.33 6.86
N ARG A 193 14.13 15.79 5.67
CA ARG A 193 14.57 14.89 4.60
C ARG A 193 15.83 14.12 4.99
N ALA A 194 16.80 14.81 5.59
CA ALA A 194 18.02 14.18 6.10
C ALA A 194 17.69 13.17 7.22
N MET A 195 16.83 13.55 8.17
CA MET A 195 16.36 12.66 9.25
C MET A 195 15.73 11.40 8.68
N ARG A 196 14.85 11.52 7.66
CA ARG A 196 14.21 10.35 7.02
C ARG A 196 15.24 9.41 6.37
N GLY A 197 16.28 9.95 5.72
CA GLY A 197 17.36 9.13 5.17
C GLY A 197 18.10 8.33 6.24
N TYR A 198 18.38 8.94 7.39
CA TYR A 198 18.98 8.23 8.53
C TYR A 198 17.99 7.24 9.20
N GLU A 199 16.69 7.52 9.19
CA GLU A 199 15.67 6.58 9.65
C GLU A 199 15.67 5.29 8.80
N ASP A 200 15.70 5.42 7.48
CA ASP A 200 15.75 4.28 6.56
C ASP A 200 17.02 3.43 6.81
N GLU A 201 18.16 4.07 7.06
CA GLU A 201 19.42 3.40 7.41
C GLU A 201 19.33 2.70 8.78
N LEU A 202 18.70 3.34 9.78
CA LEU A 202 18.44 2.72 11.09
C LEU A 202 17.54 1.49 10.97
N TYR A 203 16.51 1.52 10.12
CA TYR A 203 15.68 0.34 9.85
C TYR A 203 16.51 -0.82 9.29
N SER A 204 17.41 -0.56 8.36
CA SER A 204 18.34 -1.58 7.84
C SER A 204 19.26 -2.14 8.95
N HIS A 205 19.71 -1.30 9.88
CA HIS A 205 20.50 -1.76 11.04
C HIS A 205 19.65 -2.62 12.00
N TYR A 206 18.36 -2.29 12.21
CA TYR A 206 17.48 -3.12 13.02
C TYR A 206 17.25 -4.49 12.36
N GLU A 207 16.98 -4.52 11.06
CA GLU A 207 16.82 -5.76 10.29
C GLU A 207 18.09 -6.62 10.38
N THR A 208 19.26 -6.02 10.10
CA THR A 208 20.55 -6.69 10.24
C THR A 208 20.77 -7.25 11.65
N SER A 209 20.37 -6.52 12.70
CA SER A 209 20.50 -6.96 14.10
C SER A 209 19.57 -8.12 14.44
N LEU A 210 18.36 -8.13 13.88
CA LEU A 210 17.37 -9.20 14.11
C LEU A 210 17.72 -10.46 13.32
N ASP A 211 18.03 -10.33 12.05
CA ASP A 211 18.37 -11.44 11.17
C ASP A 211 19.73 -12.06 11.54
N GLY A 212 20.71 -11.21 11.84
CA GLY A 212 22.06 -11.62 12.28
C GLY A 212 22.20 -11.82 13.78
N HIS A 213 21.10 -11.98 14.54
CA HIS A 213 21.15 -12.06 16.01
C HIS A 213 22.05 -13.20 16.52
N LYS A 214 22.02 -14.35 15.88
CA LYS A 214 22.85 -15.52 16.24
C LYS A 214 24.33 -15.22 16.07
N GLU A 215 24.70 -14.65 14.94
CA GLU A 215 26.08 -14.29 14.60
C GLU A 215 26.62 -13.19 15.53
N LEU A 216 25.78 -12.19 15.84
CA LEU A 216 26.13 -11.12 16.78
C LEU A 216 26.25 -11.66 18.23
N THR A 217 25.46 -12.67 18.59
CA THR A 217 25.53 -13.32 19.89
C THR A 217 26.78 -14.17 20.02
N LEU A 218 27.13 -14.92 18.97
CA LEU A 218 28.33 -15.77 18.94
C LEU A 218 29.64 -14.95 18.88
N ASN A 219 29.62 -13.80 18.20
CA ASN A 219 30.77 -12.91 18.06
C ASN A 219 30.51 -11.54 18.67
N ARG A 220 30.83 -11.39 19.96
CA ARG A 220 30.60 -10.14 20.71
C ARG A 220 31.46 -8.97 20.21
N TYR A 221 32.63 -9.21 19.65
CA TYR A 221 33.45 -8.14 19.04
C TYR A 221 32.80 -7.59 17.76
N ARG A 222 32.20 -8.46 16.95
CA ARG A 222 31.39 -8.04 15.80
C ARG A 222 30.16 -7.20 16.23
N ALA A 223 29.47 -7.64 17.28
CA ALA A 223 28.34 -6.92 17.84
C ALA A 223 28.75 -5.53 18.36
N GLU A 224 29.87 -5.44 19.09
CA GLU A 224 30.37 -4.15 19.59
C GLU A 224 30.75 -3.20 18.44
N ARG A 225 31.44 -3.70 17.43
CA ARG A 225 31.81 -2.91 16.24
C ARG A 225 30.59 -2.42 15.49
N PHE A 226 29.61 -3.29 15.22
CA PHE A 226 28.35 -2.94 14.59
C PHE A 226 27.61 -1.87 15.38
N TYR A 227 27.51 -2.03 16.70
CA TYR A 227 26.83 -1.07 17.57
C TYR A 227 27.52 0.29 17.57
N ARG A 228 28.84 0.33 17.70
CA ARG A 228 29.58 1.60 17.84
C ARG A 228 29.77 2.31 16.50
N GLU A 229 30.21 1.61 15.46
CA GLU A 229 30.60 2.22 14.19
C GLU A 229 29.41 2.46 13.26
N ALA A 230 28.48 1.50 13.15
CA ALA A 230 27.32 1.62 12.27
C ALA A 230 26.13 2.26 12.99
N PHE A 231 25.51 1.53 13.92
CA PHE A 231 24.26 1.95 14.54
C PHE A 231 24.37 3.28 15.30
N SER A 232 25.33 3.41 16.24
CA SER A 232 25.45 4.63 17.06
C SER A 232 25.75 5.87 16.24
N THR A 233 26.55 5.74 15.18
CA THR A 233 26.88 6.86 14.29
C THR A 233 25.65 7.35 13.55
N THR A 234 24.91 6.43 12.92
CA THR A 234 23.66 6.78 12.21
C THR A 234 22.60 7.33 13.18
N ALA A 235 22.47 6.76 14.38
CA ALA A 235 21.56 7.24 15.41
C ALA A 235 21.92 8.68 15.88
N GLN A 236 23.21 8.99 16.02
CA GLN A 236 23.67 10.36 16.34
C GLN A 236 23.37 11.34 15.21
N HIS A 237 23.57 10.95 13.95
CA HIS A 237 23.23 11.79 12.80
C HIS A 237 21.72 12.05 12.72
N ASN A 238 20.90 11.03 12.95
CA ASN A 238 19.43 11.16 13.02
C ASN A 238 19.04 12.14 14.13
N ARG A 239 19.53 11.93 15.37
CA ARG A 239 19.28 12.83 16.51
C ARG A 239 19.64 14.28 16.18
N ASN A 240 20.81 14.51 15.60
CA ASN A 240 21.27 15.87 15.28
C ASN A 240 20.44 16.52 14.17
N ALA A 241 19.97 15.72 13.20
CA ALA A 241 19.04 16.19 12.17
C ALA A 241 17.66 16.54 12.76
N ALA A 242 17.14 15.70 13.69
CA ALA A 242 15.89 15.95 14.40
C ALA A 242 15.97 17.24 15.25
N ILE A 243 17.03 17.42 16.05
CA ILE A 243 17.23 18.62 16.86
C ILE A 243 17.27 19.88 15.98
N ARG A 244 17.95 19.82 14.82
CA ARG A 244 17.97 20.95 13.87
C ARG A 244 16.60 21.25 13.31
N ALA A 245 15.84 20.21 12.93
CA ALA A 245 14.48 20.37 12.41
C ALA A 245 13.56 21.03 13.45
N ASP A 246 13.58 20.53 14.68
CA ASP A 246 12.76 21.06 15.79
C ASP A 246 13.17 22.49 16.18
N SER A 247 14.47 22.79 16.16
CA SER A 247 14.98 24.13 16.45
C SER A 247 14.50 25.15 15.41
N TYR A 248 14.56 24.81 14.11
CA TYR A 248 14.02 25.69 13.06
C TYR A 248 12.50 25.81 13.16
N HIS A 249 11.81 24.73 13.49
CA HIS A 249 10.36 24.75 13.68
C HIS A 249 9.95 25.65 14.86
N ALA A 250 10.61 25.51 16.00
CA ALA A 250 10.40 26.37 17.17
C ALA A 250 10.66 27.85 16.84
N PHE A 251 11.74 28.16 16.09
CA PHE A 251 12.01 29.49 15.65
C PHE A 251 10.88 30.05 14.75
N ALA A 252 10.39 29.26 13.79
CA ALA A 252 9.30 29.67 12.89
C ALA A 252 8.00 29.99 13.66
N ILE A 253 7.66 29.19 14.67
CA ILE A 253 6.50 29.42 15.52
C ILE A 253 6.69 30.73 16.31
N ASN A 254 7.82 30.89 16.98
CA ASN A 254 8.08 32.09 17.80
C ASN A 254 8.20 33.38 16.96
N TRP A 255 8.78 33.28 15.76
CA TRP A 255 8.78 34.39 14.78
C TRP A 255 7.35 34.83 14.45
N GLY A 256 6.46 33.91 14.11
CA GLY A 256 5.06 34.20 13.85
C GLY A 256 4.35 34.83 15.06
N ASN A 257 4.56 34.26 16.26
CA ASN A 257 3.99 34.81 17.49
C ASN A 257 4.43 36.24 17.79
N THR A 258 5.72 36.52 17.65
CA THR A 258 6.29 37.82 17.91
C THR A 258 5.77 38.87 16.93
N LEU A 259 5.69 38.55 15.64
CA LEU A 259 5.12 39.45 14.64
C LEU A 259 3.63 39.73 14.83
N MET A 260 2.87 38.73 15.29
CA MET A 260 1.45 38.93 15.64
C MET A 260 1.28 39.88 16.82
N LEU A 261 2.08 39.72 17.88
CA LEU A 261 2.08 40.68 19.00
C LEU A 261 2.50 42.08 18.57
N ALA A 262 3.51 42.18 17.69
CA ALA A 262 3.93 43.47 17.12
C ALA A 262 2.80 44.09 16.29
N ALA A 263 2.05 43.30 15.51
CA ALA A 263 0.90 43.79 14.75
C ALA A 263 -0.16 44.41 15.68
N VAL A 264 -0.49 43.75 16.80
CA VAL A 264 -1.43 44.28 17.79
C VAL A 264 -0.96 45.65 18.30
N GLY A 265 0.31 45.78 18.73
CA GLY A 265 0.86 47.03 19.21
C GLY A 265 0.86 48.15 18.16
N ILE A 266 1.23 47.83 16.92
CA ILE A 266 1.24 48.78 15.79
C ILE A 266 -0.18 49.22 15.43
N ILE A 267 -1.19 48.32 15.42
CA ILE A 267 -2.58 48.68 15.13
C ILE A 267 -3.10 49.68 16.17
N PHE A 268 -2.90 49.43 17.46
CA PHE A 268 -3.32 50.35 18.50
C PHE A 268 -2.56 51.67 18.45
N TYR A 269 -1.24 51.67 18.23
CA TYR A 269 -0.45 52.88 18.09
C TYR A 269 -0.97 53.77 16.94
N LEU A 270 -1.17 53.18 15.74
CA LEU A 270 -1.64 53.92 14.57
C LEU A 270 -3.08 54.45 14.75
N SER A 271 -3.94 53.68 15.43
CA SER A 271 -5.30 54.13 15.72
C SER A 271 -5.36 55.24 16.74
N LEU A 272 -4.63 55.15 17.85
CA LEU A 272 -4.66 56.15 18.92
C LEU A 272 -3.90 57.41 18.57
N TYR A 273 -2.73 57.29 17.95
CA TYR A 273 -1.85 58.44 17.66
C TYR A 273 -2.17 59.10 16.31
N HIS A 274 -2.42 58.31 15.26
CA HIS A 274 -2.69 58.84 13.92
C HIS A 274 -4.18 58.87 13.56
N HIS A 275 -5.07 58.44 14.45
CA HIS A 275 -6.53 58.42 14.26
C HIS A 275 -6.98 57.73 12.96
N TRP A 276 -6.29 56.62 12.55
CA TRP A 276 -6.62 55.89 11.33
C TRP A 276 -7.91 55.06 11.43
N ALA A 277 -8.34 54.73 12.66
CA ALA A 277 -9.60 54.09 12.96
C ALA A 277 -10.05 54.40 14.39
N GLY A 278 -11.35 54.21 14.69
CA GLY A 278 -11.88 54.28 16.04
C GLY A 278 -11.37 53.14 16.92
N LEU A 279 -11.43 53.32 18.24
CA LEU A 279 -10.96 52.33 19.21
C LEU A 279 -11.65 50.97 19.01
N ALA A 280 -12.98 50.95 18.76
CA ALA A 280 -13.76 49.74 18.50
C ALA A 280 -13.31 49.01 17.25
N ASP A 281 -13.00 49.75 16.17
CA ASP A 281 -12.52 49.19 14.91
C ASP A 281 -11.08 48.65 15.06
N ALA A 282 -10.21 49.35 15.81
CA ALA A 282 -8.87 48.88 16.11
C ALA A 282 -8.90 47.59 16.96
N ALA A 283 -9.78 47.49 17.96
CA ALA A 283 -9.97 46.30 18.76
C ALA A 283 -10.46 45.14 17.89
N THR A 284 -11.42 45.39 16.98
CA THR A 284 -11.96 44.37 16.07
C THR A 284 -10.90 43.89 15.09
N ILE A 285 -10.12 44.75 14.47
CA ILE A 285 -9.02 44.37 13.57
C ILE A 285 -7.99 43.53 14.33
N THR A 286 -7.66 43.90 15.56
CA THR A 286 -6.76 43.13 16.43
C THR A 286 -7.29 41.74 16.70
N MET A 287 -8.56 41.64 17.12
CA MET A 287 -9.21 40.34 17.31
C MET A 287 -9.22 39.50 16.03
N THR A 288 -9.54 40.14 14.89
CA THR A 288 -9.55 39.47 13.58
C THR A 288 -8.18 38.89 13.24
N VAL A 289 -7.09 39.64 13.45
CA VAL A 289 -5.72 39.18 13.24
C VAL A 289 -5.39 37.97 14.15
N LEU A 290 -5.75 38.05 15.43
CA LEU A 290 -5.49 36.97 16.38
C LEU A 290 -6.28 35.70 16.02
N PHE A 291 -7.55 35.83 15.66
CA PHE A 291 -8.38 34.69 15.23
C PHE A 291 -7.96 34.09 13.89
N MET A 292 -7.47 34.92 12.96
CA MET A 292 -6.99 34.46 11.65
C MET A 292 -5.70 33.63 11.75
N ARG A 293 -4.93 33.74 12.84
CA ARG A 293 -3.65 33.05 13.04
C ARG A 293 -3.77 31.54 12.93
N SER A 294 -4.72 30.91 13.63
CA SER A 294 -4.87 29.45 13.62
C SER A 294 -5.28 28.90 12.24
N PRO A 295 -6.34 29.40 11.57
CA PRO A 295 -6.70 28.98 10.24
C PRO A 295 -5.59 29.17 9.19
N LEU A 296 -4.88 30.29 9.27
CA LEU A 296 -3.76 30.57 8.36
C LEU A 296 -2.61 29.59 8.57
N SER A 297 -2.24 29.33 9.82
CA SER A 297 -1.19 28.36 10.16
C SER A 297 -1.57 26.93 9.73
N GLN A 298 -2.83 26.53 9.92
CA GLN A 298 -3.34 25.23 9.48
C GLN A 298 -3.30 25.09 7.95
N ALA A 299 -3.71 26.12 7.21
CA ALA A 299 -3.64 26.14 5.75
C ALA A 299 -2.20 26.00 5.24
N ILE A 300 -1.25 26.74 5.86
CA ILE A 300 0.17 26.65 5.52
C ILE A 300 0.72 25.25 5.82
N SER A 301 0.37 24.65 6.95
CA SER A 301 0.86 23.32 7.35
C SER A 301 0.24 22.19 6.54
N ALA A 302 -0.97 22.37 6.01
CA ALA A 302 -1.65 21.37 5.17
C ALA A 302 -0.99 21.23 3.78
N PHE A 303 -0.41 22.31 3.25
CA PHE A 303 0.13 22.35 1.90
C PHE A 303 1.21 21.29 1.62
N PRO A 304 2.23 21.08 2.48
CA PRO A 304 3.24 20.04 2.27
C PRO A 304 2.67 18.62 2.31
N MET A 305 1.66 18.38 3.12
CA MET A 305 1.01 17.08 3.18
C MET A 305 0.27 16.75 1.88
N LEU A 306 -0.36 17.76 1.27
CA LEU A 306 -0.98 17.62 -0.04
C LEU A 306 0.06 17.35 -1.13
N MET A 307 1.22 18.00 -1.07
CA MET A 307 2.34 17.72 -2.00
C MET A 307 2.86 16.29 -1.84
N SER A 308 3.07 15.84 -0.60
CA SER A 308 3.50 14.47 -0.31
C SER A 308 2.49 13.44 -0.83
N SER A 309 1.20 13.72 -0.71
CA SER A 309 0.16 12.81 -1.18
C SER A 309 0.08 12.74 -2.72
N GLN A 310 0.42 13.82 -3.43
CA GLN A 310 0.54 13.79 -4.90
C GLN A 310 1.69 12.87 -5.34
N VAL A 311 2.82 12.94 -4.64
CA VAL A 311 3.96 12.03 -4.89
C VAL A 311 3.55 10.59 -4.62
N ALA A 312 2.81 10.33 -3.53
CA ALA A 312 2.29 9.01 -3.20
C ALA A 312 1.31 8.47 -4.25
N LEU A 313 0.40 9.31 -4.77
CA LEU A 313 -0.49 8.90 -5.88
C LEU A 313 0.29 8.53 -7.14
N ASN A 314 1.26 9.35 -7.52
CA ASN A 314 2.10 9.06 -8.68
C ASN A 314 2.90 7.75 -8.46
N ALA A 315 3.34 7.47 -7.23
CA ALA A 315 4.01 6.22 -6.90
C ALA A 315 3.06 5.01 -7.09
N LEU A 316 1.79 5.12 -6.63
CA LEU A 316 0.77 4.08 -6.83
C LEU A 316 0.45 3.84 -8.32
N ASP A 317 0.34 4.89 -9.12
CA ASP A 317 0.09 4.78 -10.56
C ASP A 317 1.27 4.11 -11.29
N ASN A 318 2.50 4.37 -10.84
CA ASN A 318 3.74 3.81 -11.41
C ASN A 318 4.06 2.38 -10.92
N LEU A 319 3.19 1.73 -10.15
CA LEU A 319 3.38 0.32 -9.77
C LEU A 319 3.20 -0.65 -10.94
N GLY A 320 2.58 -0.21 -12.03
CA GLY A 320 2.34 -1.04 -13.21
C GLY A 320 1.40 -2.22 -12.96
N LEU A 321 0.52 -2.13 -11.96
CA LEU A 321 -0.44 -3.17 -11.61
C LEU A 321 -1.54 -3.29 -12.66
N ALA A 322 -2.20 -4.45 -12.70
CA ALA A 322 -3.35 -4.69 -13.54
C ALA A 322 -4.45 -3.63 -13.35
N ASP A 323 -5.26 -3.41 -14.37
CA ASP A 323 -6.42 -2.54 -14.28
C ASP A 323 -7.44 -3.10 -13.29
N TYR A 324 -8.11 -2.19 -12.57
CA TYR A 324 -9.12 -2.58 -11.61
C TYR A 324 -10.31 -3.26 -12.29
N ARG A 325 -10.61 -4.50 -11.87
CA ARG A 325 -11.81 -5.24 -12.25
C ARG A 325 -12.63 -5.54 -10.99
N PRO A 326 -13.93 -5.19 -10.94
CA PRO A 326 -14.75 -5.46 -9.75
C PRO A 326 -14.97 -6.96 -9.52
N ASP A 327 -15.08 -7.74 -10.59
CA ASP A 327 -15.38 -9.16 -10.55
C ASP A 327 -14.13 -10.00 -10.33
N PHE A 328 -14.27 -11.11 -9.60
CA PHE A 328 -13.21 -12.10 -9.38
C PHE A 328 -13.24 -13.25 -10.38
N HIS A 329 -14.32 -13.40 -11.13
CA HIS A 329 -14.51 -14.53 -12.04
C HIS A 329 -14.63 -14.05 -13.48
N SER A 330 -13.90 -14.73 -14.36
CA SER A 330 -14.11 -14.63 -15.80
C SER A 330 -15.40 -15.33 -16.19
N SER A 331 -16.15 -14.76 -17.11
CA SER A 331 -17.34 -15.39 -17.73
C SER A 331 -16.99 -16.54 -18.67
N HIS A 332 -15.71 -16.73 -18.99
CA HIS A 332 -15.26 -17.80 -19.88
C HIS A 332 -15.11 -19.10 -19.12
N ASN A 333 -15.66 -20.18 -19.66
CA ASN A 333 -15.49 -21.54 -19.14
C ASN A 333 -14.70 -22.37 -20.16
N LEU A 334 -13.85 -23.26 -19.65
CA LEU A 334 -13.21 -24.30 -20.44
C LEU A 334 -14.09 -25.58 -20.43
N PRO A 335 -13.88 -26.49 -21.39
CA PRO A 335 -14.58 -27.77 -21.39
C PRO A 335 -14.38 -28.51 -20.06
N ALA A 336 -15.47 -28.99 -19.45
CA ALA A 336 -15.42 -29.63 -18.13
C ALA A 336 -14.66 -30.97 -18.13
N GLY A 337 -14.47 -31.59 -19.27
CA GLY A 337 -13.86 -32.92 -19.41
C GLY A 337 -12.64 -32.91 -20.32
N TRP A 338 -11.73 -31.90 -20.17
CA TRP A 338 -10.53 -31.81 -20.97
C TRP A 338 -9.74 -33.16 -21.00
N GLN A 339 -9.06 -33.44 -22.14
CA GLN A 339 -8.31 -34.67 -22.34
C GLN A 339 -6.77 -34.39 -22.38
N SER A 340 -6.38 -33.24 -22.87
CA SER A 340 -4.96 -32.87 -22.99
C SER A 340 -4.71 -31.40 -22.77
N ILE A 341 -3.53 -31.10 -22.21
CA ILE A 341 -2.96 -29.74 -22.17
C ILE A 341 -1.70 -29.77 -23.04
N ARG A 342 -1.63 -28.90 -24.04
CA ARG A 342 -0.55 -28.87 -25.02
C ARG A 342 0.14 -27.51 -25.03
N LEU A 343 1.44 -27.52 -24.81
CA LEU A 343 2.35 -26.41 -24.94
C LEU A 343 3.04 -26.50 -26.30
N GLU A 344 2.96 -25.47 -27.13
CA GLU A 344 3.56 -25.42 -28.46
C GLU A 344 4.56 -24.29 -28.56
N ASN A 345 5.84 -24.64 -28.75
CA ASN A 345 6.97 -23.71 -28.93
C ASN A 345 7.02 -22.61 -27.85
N ILE A 346 6.71 -22.99 -26.61
CA ILE A 346 6.67 -22.07 -25.47
C ILE A 346 8.07 -21.59 -25.14
N THR A 347 8.24 -20.27 -25.15
CA THR A 347 9.43 -19.61 -24.59
C THR A 347 9.04 -18.69 -23.46
N TYR A 348 9.94 -18.49 -22.52
CA TYR A 348 9.78 -17.49 -21.47
C TYR A 348 11.13 -16.91 -21.08
N ALA A 349 11.21 -15.58 -21.06
CA ALA A 349 12.39 -14.85 -20.60
C ALA A 349 12.00 -13.94 -19.43
N TYR A 350 12.78 -13.96 -18.35
CA TYR A 350 12.60 -13.00 -17.27
C TYR A 350 12.88 -11.58 -17.75
N PRO A 351 12.07 -10.59 -17.34
CA PRO A 351 12.34 -9.19 -17.64
C PRO A 351 13.71 -8.75 -17.13
N ALA A 352 14.46 -8.01 -17.94
CA ALA A 352 15.84 -7.64 -17.70
C ALA A 352 16.06 -6.84 -16.40
N GLN A 353 16.77 -7.41 -15.44
CA GLN A 353 17.44 -6.68 -14.36
C GLN A 353 18.93 -7.04 -14.42
N GLY A 354 19.73 -6.24 -15.13
CA GLY A 354 21.20 -6.18 -15.12
C GLY A 354 21.95 -7.51 -15.09
N GLY A 355 22.14 -8.19 -16.21
CA GLY A 355 23.02 -9.37 -16.29
C GLY A 355 22.51 -10.51 -17.17
N GLN A 356 23.03 -11.70 -16.98
CA GLN A 356 22.67 -12.90 -17.75
C GLN A 356 21.20 -13.25 -17.59
N HIS A 357 20.47 -13.39 -18.71
CA HIS A 357 19.05 -13.72 -18.74
C HIS A 357 18.89 -15.23 -18.89
N PHE A 358 18.28 -15.87 -17.89
CA PHE A 358 17.74 -17.21 -18.08
C PHE A 358 16.48 -17.11 -18.96
N ALA A 359 16.40 -17.94 -19.98
CA ALA A 359 15.23 -18.09 -20.83
C ALA A 359 14.92 -19.58 -21.02
N LEU A 360 13.64 -19.92 -21.09
CA LEU A 360 13.21 -21.22 -21.60
C LEU A 360 13.39 -21.22 -23.13
N GLU A 361 14.12 -22.19 -23.64
CA GLU A 361 14.15 -22.52 -25.05
C GLU A 361 12.76 -23.03 -25.51
N PRO A 362 12.45 -23.07 -26.81
CA PRO A 362 11.13 -23.52 -27.27
C PRO A 362 10.76 -24.90 -26.72
N VAL A 363 9.79 -24.92 -25.80
CA VAL A 363 9.29 -26.14 -25.15
C VAL A 363 8.03 -26.61 -25.88
N ASN A 364 8.03 -27.89 -26.23
CA ASN A 364 6.84 -28.63 -26.70
C ASN A 364 6.55 -29.72 -25.70
N LEU A 365 5.33 -29.71 -25.13
CA LEU A 365 4.90 -30.68 -24.10
C LEU A 365 3.41 -30.91 -24.22
N THR A 366 3.00 -32.18 -24.22
CA THR A 366 1.59 -32.56 -24.13
C THR A 366 1.39 -33.40 -22.87
N LEU A 367 0.47 -32.98 -22.02
CA LEU A 367 0.07 -33.69 -20.80
C LEU A 367 -1.33 -34.27 -21.01
N LYS A 368 -1.51 -35.57 -20.68
CA LYS A 368 -2.80 -36.25 -20.75
C LYS A 368 -3.51 -36.24 -19.39
N ARG A 369 -4.81 -36.16 -19.40
CA ARG A 369 -5.59 -36.21 -18.17
C ARG A 369 -5.37 -37.54 -17.42
N GLY A 370 -5.18 -37.49 -16.10
CA GLY A 370 -4.91 -38.64 -15.23
C GLY A 370 -3.48 -39.16 -15.30
N GLU A 371 -2.60 -38.54 -16.09
CA GLU A 371 -1.19 -38.92 -16.21
C GLU A 371 -0.36 -38.42 -15.02
N THR A 372 0.60 -39.22 -14.56
CA THR A 372 1.63 -38.79 -13.60
C THR A 372 2.97 -38.56 -14.31
N VAL A 373 3.42 -37.33 -14.35
CA VAL A 373 4.65 -36.90 -15.03
C VAL A 373 5.65 -36.34 -14.01
N PHE A 374 6.89 -36.86 -14.04
CA PHE A 374 7.98 -36.26 -13.27
C PHE A 374 8.87 -35.40 -14.18
N LEU A 375 9.18 -34.20 -13.67
CA LEU A 375 10.16 -33.29 -14.27
C LEU A 375 11.44 -33.33 -13.45
N ILE A 376 12.56 -33.73 -14.07
CA ILE A 376 13.87 -33.84 -13.46
C ILE A 376 14.86 -32.84 -14.09
N GLY A 377 15.99 -32.59 -13.43
CA GLY A 377 17.06 -31.72 -13.96
C GLY A 377 17.78 -30.97 -12.84
N SER A 378 18.93 -30.41 -13.17
CA SER A 378 19.76 -29.66 -12.22
C SER A 378 19.08 -28.38 -11.71
N ASN A 379 19.58 -27.83 -10.60
CA ASN A 379 19.12 -26.53 -10.11
C ASN A 379 19.43 -25.44 -11.15
N GLY A 380 18.47 -24.51 -11.34
CA GLY A 380 18.59 -23.45 -12.35
C GLY A 380 18.31 -23.89 -13.80
N SER A 381 17.92 -25.16 -14.06
CA SER A 381 17.60 -25.64 -15.41
C SER A 381 16.31 -25.08 -16.01
N GLY A 382 15.40 -24.50 -15.18
CA GLY A 382 14.13 -23.91 -15.58
C GLY A 382 12.87 -24.68 -15.19
N LYS A 383 12.98 -25.70 -14.34
CA LYS A 383 11.86 -26.56 -13.91
C LYS A 383 10.70 -25.75 -13.31
N SER A 384 10.98 -24.93 -12.29
CA SER A 384 9.96 -24.12 -11.63
C SER A 384 9.39 -23.07 -12.59
N THR A 385 10.20 -22.50 -13.48
CA THR A 385 9.73 -21.59 -14.55
C THR A 385 8.73 -22.26 -15.47
N LEU A 386 9.01 -23.47 -15.93
CA LEU A 386 8.09 -24.24 -16.75
C LEU A 386 6.79 -24.54 -15.99
N SER A 387 6.87 -24.91 -14.72
CA SER A 387 5.69 -25.17 -13.87
C SER A 387 4.82 -23.92 -13.71
N MET A 388 5.44 -22.73 -13.54
CA MET A 388 4.71 -21.45 -13.47
C MET A 388 4.03 -21.09 -14.80
N VAL A 389 4.69 -21.34 -15.93
CA VAL A 389 4.10 -21.16 -17.26
C VAL A 389 2.97 -22.16 -17.50
N LEU A 390 3.17 -23.44 -17.15
CA LEU A 390 2.15 -24.48 -17.23
C LEU A 390 0.92 -24.15 -16.40
N ALA A 391 1.09 -23.65 -15.18
CA ALA A 391 -0.02 -23.20 -14.33
C ALA A 391 -0.71 -21.89 -14.84
N GLY A 392 -0.19 -21.26 -15.89
CA GLY A 392 -0.69 -19.99 -16.40
C GLY A 392 -0.41 -18.80 -15.50
N LEU A 393 0.51 -18.93 -14.51
CA LEU A 393 0.96 -17.84 -13.64
C LEU A 393 1.91 -16.90 -14.37
N TYR A 394 2.76 -17.46 -15.25
CA TYR A 394 3.59 -16.69 -16.18
C TYR A 394 3.00 -16.73 -17.57
N THR A 395 3.01 -15.58 -18.23
CA THR A 395 2.60 -15.48 -19.63
C THR A 395 3.79 -15.81 -20.52
N PRO A 396 3.70 -16.80 -21.44
CA PRO A 396 4.77 -17.09 -22.37
C PRO A 396 5.21 -15.86 -23.16
N THR A 397 6.50 -15.72 -23.42
CA THR A 397 7.03 -14.69 -24.31
C THR A 397 6.66 -14.99 -25.77
N SER A 398 6.68 -16.28 -26.16
CA SER A 398 6.18 -16.79 -27.45
C SER A 398 5.63 -18.20 -27.29
N GLY A 399 4.97 -18.70 -28.33
CA GLY A 399 4.29 -20.00 -28.32
C GLY A 399 2.85 -19.90 -27.83
N LYS A 400 2.17 -21.04 -27.76
CA LYS A 400 0.74 -21.13 -27.42
C LYS A 400 0.47 -22.30 -26.47
N ILE A 401 -0.50 -22.11 -25.58
CA ILE A 401 -1.03 -23.16 -24.70
C ILE A 401 -2.43 -23.51 -25.20
N PHE A 402 -2.71 -24.79 -25.29
CA PHE A 402 -4.02 -25.31 -25.66
C PHE A 402 -4.56 -26.25 -24.58
N VAL A 403 -5.85 -26.20 -24.34
CA VAL A 403 -6.59 -27.24 -23.64
C VAL A 403 -7.50 -27.90 -24.67
N ASP A 404 -7.15 -29.12 -25.03
CA ASP A 404 -7.69 -29.79 -26.22
C ASP A 404 -7.49 -28.90 -27.47
N ASP A 405 -8.56 -28.39 -28.08
CA ASP A 405 -8.51 -27.52 -29.25
C ASP A 405 -8.69 -26.02 -28.89
N VAL A 406 -8.82 -25.69 -27.59
CA VAL A 406 -9.03 -24.30 -27.15
C VAL A 406 -7.71 -23.63 -26.82
N GLU A 407 -7.35 -22.59 -27.58
CA GLU A 407 -6.18 -21.75 -27.29
C GLU A 407 -6.41 -20.91 -26.00
N ILE A 408 -5.39 -20.90 -25.13
CA ILE A 408 -5.41 -20.09 -23.89
C ILE A 408 -4.87 -18.70 -24.19
N THR A 409 -5.75 -17.73 -24.03
CA THR A 409 -5.50 -16.29 -24.20
C THR A 409 -5.72 -15.55 -22.88
N ASP A 410 -5.47 -14.25 -22.82
CA ASP A 410 -5.72 -13.46 -21.61
C ASP A 410 -7.21 -13.46 -21.21
N ALA A 411 -8.13 -13.64 -22.16
CA ALA A 411 -9.57 -13.67 -21.90
C ALA A 411 -10.03 -14.92 -21.12
N ASN A 412 -9.41 -16.08 -21.37
CA ASN A 412 -9.79 -17.36 -20.74
C ASN A 412 -8.73 -17.92 -19.78
N ARG A 413 -7.64 -17.20 -19.55
CA ARG A 413 -6.54 -17.61 -18.66
C ARG A 413 -6.99 -17.89 -17.22
N ASP A 414 -7.94 -17.12 -16.70
CA ASP A 414 -8.47 -17.37 -15.36
C ASP A 414 -9.27 -18.67 -15.28
N ALA A 415 -9.96 -19.04 -16.35
CA ALA A 415 -10.61 -20.34 -16.44
C ALA A 415 -9.59 -21.49 -16.52
N TYR A 416 -8.48 -21.27 -17.24
CA TYR A 416 -7.38 -22.22 -17.32
C TYR A 416 -6.71 -22.45 -15.96
N ARG A 417 -6.39 -21.40 -15.19
CA ARG A 417 -5.81 -21.52 -13.85
C ARG A 417 -6.68 -22.33 -12.89
N ARG A 418 -8.00 -22.31 -13.05
CA ARG A 418 -8.92 -23.10 -12.24
C ARG A 418 -8.78 -24.63 -12.42
N LEU A 419 -8.04 -25.09 -13.44
CA LEU A 419 -7.73 -26.51 -13.59
C LEU A 419 -6.67 -27.00 -12.60
N PHE A 420 -5.88 -26.10 -12.03
CA PHE A 420 -4.68 -26.40 -11.25
C PHE A 420 -4.88 -26.18 -9.76
N ALA A 421 -4.32 -27.09 -8.97
CA ALA A 421 -3.88 -26.86 -7.60
C ALA A 421 -2.36 -27.04 -7.54
N SER A 422 -1.66 -26.33 -6.68
CA SER A 422 -0.20 -26.38 -6.67
C SER A 422 0.39 -26.24 -5.27
N VAL A 423 1.54 -26.90 -5.07
CA VAL A 423 2.41 -26.67 -3.92
C VAL A 423 3.80 -26.36 -4.46
N PHE A 424 4.09 -25.06 -4.63
CA PHE A 424 5.41 -24.59 -5.03
C PHE A 424 6.39 -24.57 -3.86
N THR A 425 7.67 -24.38 -4.14
CA THR A 425 8.70 -24.36 -3.09
C THR A 425 8.50 -23.22 -2.09
N ASP A 426 8.01 -22.05 -2.55
CA ASP A 426 7.75 -20.84 -1.78
C ASP A 426 6.25 -20.62 -1.47
N PHE A 427 5.47 -21.72 -1.42
CA PHE A 427 4.03 -21.65 -1.18
C PHE A 427 3.67 -20.90 0.10
N HIS A 428 2.52 -20.24 0.09
CA HIS A 428 1.92 -19.63 1.28
C HIS A 428 0.80 -20.50 1.79
N LEU A 429 0.83 -20.86 3.08
CA LEU A 429 -0.23 -21.62 3.72
C LEU A 429 -1.29 -20.67 4.28
N PHE A 430 -2.46 -20.63 3.65
CA PHE A 430 -3.61 -19.91 4.19
C PHE A 430 -4.20 -20.67 5.38
N GLU A 431 -4.66 -19.96 6.39
CA GLU A 431 -5.29 -20.58 7.56
C GLU A 431 -6.65 -21.19 7.20
N GLN A 432 -7.41 -20.58 6.29
CA GLN A 432 -8.72 -21.06 5.89
C GLN A 432 -8.60 -22.06 4.76
N LEU A 433 -9.22 -23.22 4.95
CA LEU A 433 -9.34 -24.28 3.96
C LEU A 433 -10.66 -24.13 3.21
N VAL A 434 -10.60 -24.16 1.89
CA VAL A 434 -11.77 -24.04 1.01
C VAL A 434 -11.68 -25.05 -0.13
N ASP A 435 -12.80 -25.36 -0.73
CA ASP A 435 -12.84 -26.13 -1.97
C ASP A 435 -12.47 -25.27 -3.20
N GLY A 436 -12.45 -25.87 -4.37
CA GLY A 436 -12.15 -25.18 -5.62
C GLY A 436 -13.17 -24.12 -6.03
N LEU A 437 -14.30 -23.99 -5.37
CA LEU A 437 -15.31 -22.95 -5.55
C LEU A 437 -15.29 -21.92 -4.43
N GLY A 438 -14.37 -22.05 -3.46
CA GLY A 438 -14.26 -21.18 -2.31
C GLY A 438 -15.30 -21.47 -1.21
N GLN A 439 -15.92 -22.65 -1.25
CA GLN A 439 -16.90 -23.10 -0.25
C GLN A 439 -16.21 -23.89 0.87
N ASP A 440 -16.90 -24.00 2.00
CA ASP A 440 -16.42 -24.80 3.12
C ASP A 440 -16.37 -26.29 2.75
N VAL A 441 -15.29 -26.96 3.11
CA VAL A 441 -15.08 -28.39 2.85
C VAL A 441 -15.69 -29.21 3.99
N SER A 442 -16.16 -30.42 3.68
CA SER A 442 -16.65 -31.37 4.70
C SER A 442 -15.54 -31.71 5.70
N ASP A 443 -15.89 -31.71 7.00
CA ASP A 443 -15.00 -32.11 8.08
C ASP A 443 -14.51 -33.56 7.92
N ASP A 444 -15.36 -34.47 7.37
CA ASP A 444 -14.99 -35.86 7.13
C ASP A 444 -13.89 -35.98 6.07
N ILE A 445 -13.98 -35.24 4.97
CA ILE A 445 -12.96 -35.23 3.91
C ILE A 445 -11.65 -34.65 4.47
N THR A 446 -11.75 -33.57 5.22
CA THR A 446 -10.59 -32.94 5.86
C THR A 446 -9.92 -33.92 6.84
N ALA A 447 -10.69 -34.64 7.67
CA ALA A 447 -10.16 -35.63 8.62
C ALA A 447 -9.50 -36.81 7.91
N GLN A 448 -10.09 -37.31 6.81
CA GLN A 448 -9.48 -38.37 6.00
C GLN A 448 -8.11 -37.96 5.45
N TRP A 449 -8.00 -36.75 4.86
CA TRP A 449 -6.74 -36.23 4.36
C TRP A 449 -5.71 -35.98 5.46
N LEU A 450 -6.12 -35.46 6.62
CA LEU A 450 -5.24 -35.33 7.79
C LEU A 450 -4.65 -36.68 8.22
N ASN A 451 -5.46 -37.73 8.19
CA ASN A 451 -5.01 -39.09 8.48
C ASN A 451 -3.98 -39.60 7.45
N HIS A 452 -4.27 -39.47 6.15
CA HIS A 452 -3.34 -39.83 5.10
C HIS A 452 -1.99 -39.08 5.21
N LEU A 453 -2.04 -37.80 5.61
CA LEU A 453 -0.87 -36.94 5.78
C LEU A 453 -0.18 -37.10 7.15
N ARG A 454 -0.71 -37.95 8.04
CA ARG A 454 -0.23 -38.16 9.42
C ARG A 454 -0.14 -36.85 10.22
N LEU A 455 -1.18 -36.04 10.13
CA LEU A 455 -1.28 -34.75 10.80
C LEU A 455 -2.40 -34.67 11.84
N SER A 456 -3.24 -35.69 11.96
CA SER A 456 -4.45 -35.71 12.83
C SER A 456 -4.14 -35.35 14.28
N ASP A 457 -3.00 -35.83 14.83
CA ASP A 457 -2.59 -35.55 16.22
C ASP A 457 -1.80 -34.25 16.38
N LYS A 458 -1.45 -33.58 15.29
CA LYS A 458 -0.51 -32.43 15.29
C LYS A 458 -1.17 -31.13 14.88
N VAL A 459 -2.25 -31.19 14.15
CA VAL A 459 -2.94 -30.03 13.59
C VAL A 459 -4.38 -29.99 14.06
N LYS A 460 -4.77 -28.89 14.64
CA LYS A 460 -6.18 -28.60 14.96
C LYS A 460 -6.79 -27.76 13.86
N ILE A 461 -7.90 -28.24 13.29
CA ILE A 461 -8.72 -27.50 12.35
C ILE A 461 -10.09 -27.34 13.00
N GLU A 462 -10.55 -26.11 13.14
CA GLU A 462 -11.87 -25.77 13.63
C GLU A 462 -12.52 -24.76 12.67
N GLN A 463 -13.76 -25.00 12.30
CA GLN A 463 -14.49 -24.15 11.34
C GLN A 463 -13.67 -23.89 10.05
N GLN A 464 -13.08 -24.95 9.49
CA GLN A 464 -12.24 -24.90 8.30
C GLN A 464 -10.99 -24.01 8.44
N ARG A 465 -10.55 -23.74 9.68
CA ARG A 465 -9.35 -22.94 9.96
C ARG A 465 -8.29 -23.76 10.67
N ILE A 466 -7.05 -23.61 10.19
CA ILE A 466 -5.86 -24.18 10.82
C ILE A 466 -5.49 -23.31 12.01
N LEU A 467 -5.56 -23.86 13.22
CA LEU A 467 -5.30 -23.11 14.46
C LEU A 467 -3.82 -23.10 14.88
N ASN A 468 -3.02 -24.06 14.40
CA ASN A 468 -1.62 -24.22 14.82
C ASN A 468 -0.67 -23.58 13.82
N SER A 469 0.03 -22.50 14.23
CA SER A 469 1.05 -21.83 13.40
C SER A 469 2.46 -22.38 13.56
N LYS A 470 2.76 -23.12 14.66
CA LYS A 470 4.12 -23.65 14.97
C LYS A 470 4.30 -25.05 14.39
N LEU A 471 4.53 -25.13 13.10
CA LEU A 471 4.72 -26.38 12.36
C LEU A 471 6.12 -26.44 11.76
N SER A 472 6.70 -27.66 11.67
CA SER A 472 7.95 -27.86 10.93
C SER A 472 7.72 -27.61 9.42
N GLN A 473 8.79 -27.37 8.66
CA GLN A 473 8.69 -27.13 7.22
C GLN A 473 8.02 -28.29 6.49
N GLY A 474 8.37 -29.54 6.82
CA GLY A 474 7.72 -30.74 6.28
C GLY A 474 6.22 -30.79 6.60
N GLN A 475 5.82 -30.44 7.86
CA GLN A 475 4.40 -30.40 8.23
C GLN A 475 3.64 -29.31 7.48
N LYS A 476 4.25 -28.12 7.26
CA LYS A 476 3.67 -27.07 6.44
C LYS A 476 3.44 -27.52 5.00
N LYS A 477 4.43 -28.22 4.39
CA LYS A 477 4.27 -28.78 3.04
C LYS A 477 3.17 -29.85 2.97
N ARG A 478 3.00 -30.66 4.03
CA ARG A 478 1.86 -31.62 4.11
C ARG A 478 0.53 -30.90 4.16
N LEU A 479 0.41 -29.81 4.93
CA LEU A 479 -0.79 -28.97 4.94
C LEU A 479 -1.01 -28.23 3.61
N GLY A 480 0.04 -27.84 2.92
CA GLY A 480 -0.07 -27.33 1.55
C GLY A 480 -0.67 -28.34 0.59
N LEU A 481 -0.26 -29.62 0.72
CA LEU A 481 -0.87 -30.71 -0.07
C LEU A 481 -2.33 -30.98 0.35
N LEU A 482 -2.64 -30.92 1.66
CA LEU A 482 -4.02 -30.96 2.14
C LEU A 482 -4.87 -29.90 1.44
N ALA A 483 -4.46 -28.64 1.52
CA ALA A 483 -5.19 -27.53 0.91
C ALA A 483 -5.39 -27.74 -0.60
N ALA A 484 -4.32 -28.13 -1.33
CA ALA A 484 -4.38 -28.41 -2.75
C ALA A 484 -5.32 -29.59 -3.10
N ALA A 485 -5.36 -30.64 -2.28
CA ALA A 485 -6.25 -31.77 -2.46
C ALA A 485 -7.72 -31.40 -2.17
N LEU A 486 -7.98 -30.58 -1.15
CA LEU A 486 -9.32 -30.10 -0.82
C LEU A 486 -9.91 -29.20 -1.92
N GLU A 487 -9.09 -28.48 -2.67
CA GLU A 487 -9.54 -27.72 -3.84
C GLU A 487 -10.10 -28.61 -4.96
N ASN A 488 -9.79 -29.90 -4.95
CA ASN A 488 -10.30 -30.91 -5.89
C ASN A 488 -10.20 -30.47 -7.37
N ARG A 489 -9.02 -29.94 -7.77
CA ARG A 489 -8.73 -29.54 -9.15
C ARG A 489 -8.28 -30.76 -9.96
N SER A 490 -8.44 -30.68 -11.27
CA SER A 490 -8.09 -31.80 -12.15
C SER A 490 -6.59 -32.02 -12.32
N MET A 491 -5.77 -31.00 -12.04
CA MET A 491 -4.31 -31.06 -12.18
C MET A 491 -3.62 -30.56 -10.91
N LEU A 492 -2.62 -31.31 -10.45
CA LEU A 492 -1.81 -31.01 -9.27
C LEU A 492 -0.34 -30.79 -9.67
N ILE A 493 0.21 -29.62 -9.35
CA ILE A 493 1.63 -29.30 -9.54
C ILE A 493 2.34 -29.37 -8.19
N LEU A 494 3.41 -30.18 -8.11
CA LEU A 494 4.20 -30.37 -6.91
C LEU A 494 5.68 -30.00 -7.20
N ASP A 495 6.15 -28.89 -6.65
CA ASP A 495 7.53 -28.44 -6.86
C ASP A 495 8.40 -28.83 -5.67
N GLU A 496 9.25 -29.86 -5.87
CA GLU A 496 10.18 -30.42 -4.87
C GLU A 496 9.49 -30.70 -3.52
N TRP A 497 8.25 -31.17 -3.57
CA TRP A 497 7.44 -31.33 -2.37
C TRP A 497 8.02 -32.37 -1.41
N ALA A 498 8.56 -33.48 -1.93
CA ALA A 498 9.09 -34.59 -1.15
C ALA A 498 10.46 -34.29 -0.52
N ALA A 499 11.20 -33.28 -1.02
CA ALA A 499 12.56 -32.97 -0.58
C ALA A 499 12.65 -32.64 0.93
N ASP A 500 11.66 -31.92 1.47
CA ASP A 500 11.62 -31.53 2.89
C ASP A 500 10.92 -32.56 3.80
N GLN A 501 10.62 -33.74 3.28
CA GLN A 501 10.00 -34.82 4.07
C GLN A 501 11.07 -35.74 4.64
N ASP A 502 10.79 -36.27 5.84
CA ASP A 502 11.61 -37.34 6.40
C ASP A 502 11.56 -38.59 5.51
N PRO A 503 12.60 -39.45 5.50
CA PRO A 503 12.67 -40.61 4.59
C PRO A 503 11.47 -41.56 4.68
N GLN A 504 10.89 -41.72 5.89
CA GLN A 504 9.75 -42.58 6.10
C GLN A 504 8.49 -42.02 5.46
N PHE A 505 8.25 -40.70 5.62
CA PHE A 505 7.08 -40.05 5.02
C PHE A 505 7.25 -39.82 3.51
N ARG A 506 8.47 -39.61 3.03
CA ARG A 506 8.79 -39.58 1.60
C ARG A 506 8.36 -40.89 0.92
N ARG A 507 8.64 -42.03 1.54
CA ARG A 507 8.17 -43.32 1.07
C ARG A 507 6.64 -43.40 1.04
N VAL A 508 5.95 -42.93 2.08
CA VAL A 508 4.47 -42.89 2.12
C VAL A 508 3.90 -42.01 0.98
N PHE A 509 4.57 -40.92 0.68
CA PHE A 509 4.14 -40.06 -0.42
C PHE A 509 4.16 -40.81 -1.76
N TYR A 510 5.28 -41.42 -2.12
CA TYR A 510 5.41 -42.08 -3.42
C TYR A 510 4.61 -43.40 -3.49
N GLU A 511 4.63 -44.22 -2.44
CA GLU A 511 4.01 -45.56 -2.45
C GLU A 511 2.50 -45.52 -2.12
N THR A 512 2.00 -44.51 -1.44
CA THR A 512 0.60 -44.46 -0.98
C THR A 512 -0.15 -43.22 -1.49
N LEU A 513 0.36 -42.03 -1.24
CA LEU A 513 -0.38 -40.79 -1.56
C LEU A 513 -0.45 -40.53 -3.06
N LEU A 514 0.64 -40.70 -3.79
CA LEU A 514 0.67 -40.51 -5.23
C LEU A 514 -0.28 -41.49 -5.98
N PRO A 515 -0.29 -42.79 -5.69
CA PRO A 515 -1.31 -43.69 -6.24
C PRO A 515 -2.74 -43.32 -5.84
N LEU A 516 -2.97 -42.85 -4.60
CA LEU A 516 -4.28 -42.40 -4.15
C LEU A 516 -4.77 -41.20 -4.97
N LEU A 517 -3.93 -40.21 -5.18
CA LEU A 517 -4.23 -39.05 -6.02
C LEU A 517 -4.58 -39.46 -7.45
N LYS A 518 -3.83 -40.39 -8.02
CA LYS A 518 -4.13 -40.97 -9.34
C LYS A 518 -5.47 -41.66 -9.37
N GLN A 519 -5.80 -42.50 -8.37
CA GLN A 519 -7.11 -43.17 -8.26
C GLN A 519 -8.28 -42.18 -8.16
N GLN A 520 -8.06 -41.03 -7.54
CA GLN A 520 -9.03 -39.94 -7.47
C GLN A 520 -9.12 -39.11 -8.78
N GLY A 521 -8.35 -39.48 -9.82
CA GLY A 521 -8.42 -38.87 -11.14
C GLY A 521 -7.57 -37.61 -11.33
N TYR A 522 -6.64 -37.31 -10.40
CA TYR A 522 -5.72 -36.20 -10.56
C TYR A 522 -4.71 -36.49 -11.67
N THR A 523 -4.44 -35.47 -12.48
CA THR A 523 -3.22 -35.39 -13.30
C THR A 523 -2.12 -34.77 -12.42
N VAL A 524 -0.98 -35.46 -12.28
CA VAL A 524 0.09 -35.00 -11.39
C VAL A 524 1.32 -34.62 -12.21
N PHE A 525 1.76 -33.39 -12.04
CA PHE A 525 3.03 -32.90 -12.58
C PHE A 525 3.96 -32.56 -11.42
N ALA A 526 4.98 -33.38 -11.19
CA ALA A 526 5.85 -33.25 -10.03
C ALA A 526 7.31 -33.03 -10.42
N ILE A 527 7.94 -31.99 -9.87
CA ILE A 527 9.39 -31.83 -9.89
C ILE A 527 9.97 -32.70 -8.80
N SER A 528 10.84 -33.65 -9.16
CA SER A 528 11.46 -34.58 -8.21
C SER A 528 12.94 -34.81 -8.52
N HIS A 529 13.72 -34.99 -7.44
CA HIS A 529 15.12 -35.42 -7.48
C HIS A 529 15.29 -36.84 -6.87
N ASP A 530 14.19 -37.50 -6.50
CA ASP A 530 14.19 -38.80 -5.83
C ASP A 530 14.21 -39.96 -6.85
N ASP A 531 15.36 -40.29 -7.36
CA ASP A 531 15.63 -41.33 -8.37
C ASP A 531 15.03 -42.71 -8.04
N LYS A 532 15.06 -43.07 -6.75
CA LYS A 532 14.50 -44.33 -6.23
C LYS A 532 12.99 -44.53 -6.54
N TYR A 533 12.27 -43.43 -6.76
CA TYR A 533 10.83 -43.43 -6.94
C TYR A 533 10.40 -43.10 -8.37
N PHE A 534 11.33 -42.99 -9.32
CA PHE A 534 11.01 -42.67 -10.73
C PHE A 534 10.05 -43.66 -11.39
N HIS A 535 10.03 -44.90 -10.92
CA HIS A 535 9.13 -45.95 -11.42
C HIS A 535 7.62 -45.72 -11.10
N HIS A 536 7.31 -44.72 -10.22
CA HIS A 536 5.92 -44.32 -9.96
C HIS A 536 5.40 -43.30 -11.00
N ALA A 537 6.23 -42.72 -11.81
CA ALA A 537 5.82 -41.87 -12.91
C ALA A 537 5.50 -42.68 -14.17
N GLU A 538 4.49 -42.24 -14.91
CA GLU A 538 4.19 -42.82 -16.24
C GLU A 538 5.13 -42.24 -17.31
N ARG A 539 5.55 -41.01 -17.12
CA ARG A 539 6.53 -40.31 -17.98
C ARG A 539 7.52 -39.52 -17.15
N ILE A 540 8.75 -39.53 -17.60
CA ILE A 540 9.80 -38.72 -17.01
C ILE A 540 10.35 -37.81 -18.10
N ILE A 541 10.37 -36.54 -17.80
CA ILE A 541 10.93 -35.51 -18.68
C ILE A 541 12.08 -34.81 -17.95
N SER A 542 13.17 -34.57 -18.66
CA SER A 542 14.32 -33.86 -18.11
C SER A 542 14.44 -32.45 -18.68
N MET A 543 14.89 -31.54 -17.86
CA MET A 543 15.18 -30.17 -18.26
C MET A 543 16.65 -29.83 -18.05
N LYS A 544 17.31 -29.41 -19.12
CA LYS A 544 18.72 -28.99 -19.11
C LYS A 544 18.87 -27.64 -19.82
N GLN A 545 19.31 -26.61 -19.08
CA GLN A 545 19.51 -25.26 -19.60
C GLN A 545 18.32 -24.72 -20.43
N GLY A 546 17.10 -24.90 -19.92
CA GLY A 546 15.88 -24.43 -20.59
C GLY A 546 15.33 -25.34 -21.68
N ARG A 547 15.99 -26.46 -22.01
CA ARG A 547 15.55 -27.46 -23.01
C ARG A 547 14.91 -28.65 -22.35
N LEU A 548 13.84 -29.13 -22.96
CA LEU A 548 13.10 -30.31 -22.52
C LEU A 548 13.49 -31.53 -23.36
N SER A 549 13.67 -32.68 -22.71
CA SER A 549 13.84 -33.99 -23.34
C SER A 549 13.06 -35.06 -22.59
N GLU A 550 12.53 -36.03 -23.32
CA GLU A 550 11.79 -37.17 -22.74
C GLU A 550 12.73 -38.37 -22.57
N HIS A 551 12.54 -39.11 -21.47
CA HIS A 551 13.34 -40.29 -21.15
C HIS A 551 12.45 -41.44 -20.70
N SER A 552 12.90 -42.66 -20.96
CA SER A 552 12.37 -43.84 -20.26
C SER A 552 12.81 -43.84 -18.78
N ALA A 553 12.08 -44.51 -17.90
CA ALA A 553 12.44 -44.56 -16.48
C ALA A 553 13.87 -45.08 -16.23
N ALA A 554 14.36 -46.02 -17.05
CA ALA A 554 15.71 -46.55 -16.97
C ALA A 554 16.80 -45.52 -17.41
N GLU A 555 16.55 -44.75 -18.47
CA GLU A 555 17.43 -43.70 -18.94
C GLU A 555 17.45 -42.50 -17.97
N ALA A 556 16.32 -42.20 -17.33
CA ALA A 556 16.21 -41.09 -16.39
C ALA A 556 17.11 -41.29 -15.13
N VAL A 557 17.32 -42.52 -14.69
CA VAL A 557 18.26 -42.83 -13.57
C VAL A 557 19.69 -42.47 -13.97
N HIS A 558 20.11 -42.81 -15.18
CA HIS A 558 21.44 -42.43 -15.69
C HIS A 558 21.61 -40.91 -15.83
N VAL A 559 20.57 -40.23 -16.30
CA VAL A 559 20.58 -38.77 -16.43
C VAL A 559 20.64 -38.09 -15.04
N ALA A 560 19.99 -38.64 -14.02
CA ALA A 560 20.04 -38.11 -12.66
C ALA A 560 21.45 -38.24 -12.05
N ASP A 561 22.15 -39.35 -12.30
CA ASP A 561 23.53 -39.56 -11.84
C ASP A 561 24.53 -38.60 -12.50
N GLU A 562 24.34 -38.24 -13.77
CA GLU A 562 25.16 -37.22 -14.44
C GLU A 562 24.93 -35.80 -13.90
N HIS A 563 23.76 -35.51 -13.32
CA HIS A 563 23.43 -34.18 -12.79
C HIS A 563 23.84 -33.99 -11.32
N SER A 564 24.23 -35.09 -10.63
CA SER A 564 24.72 -35.07 -9.26
C SER A 564 26.26 -34.98 -9.13
N ARG A 565 26.96 -35.05 -10.25
CA ARG A 565 28.39 -34.83 -10.38
C ARG A 565 28.66 -33.43 -10.92
#